data_70c96c4bb0d5f24b0c6745bc9f81f64c
#
_entry.id   70c96c4bb0d5f24b0c6745bc9f81f64c
#
_cell.length_a   1.000
_cell.length_b   1.000
_cell.length_c   1.000
_cell.angle_alpha   90.00
_cell.angle_beta   90.00
_cell.angle_gamma   90.00
#
_symmetry.space_group_name_H-M   'P 1'
#
loop_
_entity.id
_entity.type
_entity.pdbx_description
1 polymer ?
#
loop_
_entity_poly.entity_id
_entity_poly.type
_entity_poly.pdbx_seq_one_letter_code
_entity_poly.pdbx_strand_id
1 'polypeptide(L)'
;MKKSILSHACRASVGLCVCLAFAQAPSAQQAAPEQSKDGLVLQMQTPQRLVYLRPGAKFSQYNRMAVLDCYVEFQKNWARDYNQDAISPDQRVTDADIQRMKGALASEFKRVFVAELTKGGYPVVDYGAADVLVLRPALVNVAVTAPDLMAPGIDPVIVRTAGQATLYLELWDSTSNTILARVMDTEAAQNAVAQAANRVTNTAAADFVLRSWADELVRHLDAVHGKPAGK
;
A
#
# COMPACT_ATOMS: atom_id res chain seq x y z
N MET A 1 83.15 19.15 -42.71
CA MET A 1 82.10 18.22 -43.07
C MET A 1 81.73 17.42 -41.85
N LYS A 2 80.66 17.86 -41.06
CA LYS A 2 80.07 17.03 -40.02
C LYS A 2 78.60 17.49 -39.92
N LYS A 3 77.70 16.61 -40.31
CA LYS A 3 76.20 16.82 -40.18
C LYS A 3 75.77 16.55 -38.75
N SER A 4 75.13 17.50 -38.15
CA SER A 4 74.46 17.34 -36.86
C SER A 4 73.03 16.89 -37.12
N ILE A 5 72.60 15.83 -36.46
CA ILE A 5 71.22 15.30 -36.51
C ILE A 5 70.51 15.75 -35.21
N LEU A 6 69.49 16.58 -35.36
CA LEU A 6 68.64 17.02 -34.27
C LEU A 6 67.53 15.97 -34.02
N SER A 7 67.57 15.33 -32.90
CA SER A 7 66.49 14.43 -32.43
C SER A 7 65.40 15.19 -31.76
N HIS A 8 64.16 15.12 -32.29
CA HIS A 8 62.94 15.64 -31.66
C HIS A 8 62.40 14.59 -30.71
N ALA A 9 62.42 14.90 -29.43
CA ALA A 9 61.75 14.10 -28.39
C ALA A 9 60.27 14.45 -28.34
N CYS A 10 59.43 13.50 -28.73
CA CYS A 10 57.98 13.60 -28.62
C CYS A 10 57.57 13.24 -27.18
N ARG A 11 57.09 14.22 -26.42
CA ARG A 11 56.53 14.00 -25.08
C ARG A 11 55.08 13.53 -25.24
N ALA A 12 54.82 12.25 -25.00
CA ALA A 12 53.48 11.70 -24.87
C ALA A 12 52.95 12.03 -23.46
N SER A 13 51.93 12.90 -23.38
CA SER A 13 51.18 13.15 -22.16
C SER A 13 50.16 12.03 -21.98
N VAL A 14 50.40 11.16 -21.02
CA VAL A 14 49.39 10.15 -20.57
C VAL A 14 48.39 10.86 -19.66
N GLY A 15 47.22 11.16 -20.20
CA GLY A 15 46.08 11.63 -19.42
C GLY A 15 45.48 10.51 -18.58
N LEU A 16 45.68 10.55 -17.27
CA LEU A 16 45.08 9.61 -16.32
C LEU A 16 43.60 10.02 -16.11
N CYS A 17 42.71 9.32 -16.82
CA CYS A 17 41.26 9.46 -16.64
C CYS A 17 40.86 8.69 -15.37
N VAL A 18 40.74 9.39 -14.23
CA VAL A 18 40.19 8.81 -12.99
C VAL A 18 38.68 8.74 -13.14
N CYS A 19 38.17 7.57 -13.54
CA CYS A 19 36.74 7.27 -13.45
C CYS A 19 36.36 7.06 -11.97
N LEU A 20 35.81 8.09 -11.33
CA LEU A 20 35.14 7.97 -10.04
C LEU A 20 33.85 7.18 -10.25
N ALA A 21 33.91 5.87 -10.05
CA ALA A 21 32.74 5.02 -9.92
C ALA A 21 32.05 5.37 -8.60
N PHE A 22 30.98 6.15 -8.65
CA PHE A 22 30.05 6.28 -7.53
C PHE A 22 29.37 4.92 -7.35
N ALA A 23 29.89 4.12 -6.43
CA ALA A 23 29.19 2.96 -5.92
C ALA A 23 27.96 3.51 -5.14
N GLN A 24 26.79 3.43 -5.77
CA GLN A 24 25.52 3.62 -5.08
C GLN A 24 25.41 2.47 -4.07
N ALA A 25 25.61 2.78 -2.79
CA ALA A 25 25.31 1.85 -1.71
C ALA A 25 23.82 1.49 -1.82
N PRO A 26 23.43 0.20 -1.78
CA PRO A 26 22.03 -0.16 -1.70
C PRO A 26 21.46 0.50 -0.45
N SER A 27 20.35 1.22 -0.60
CA SER A 27 19.62 1.80 0.53
C SER A 27 19.25 0.66 1.46
N ALA A 28 19.97 0.52 2.57
CA ALA A 28 19.66 -0.46 3.59
C ALA A 28 18.25 -0.15 4.09
N GLN A 29 17.30 -1.02 3.78
CA GLN A 29 15.94 -0.93 4.27
C GLN A 29 16.01 -1.00 5.79
N GLN A 30 15.67 0.11 6.45
CA GLN A 30 15.80 0.24 7.89
C GLN A 30 14.93 -0.83 8.56
N ALA A 31 15.56 -1.69 9.36
CA ALA A 31 14.83 -2.73 10.08
C ALA A 31 13.76 -2.09 10.98
N ALA A 32 12.56 -2.66 10.95
CA ALA A 32 11.48 -2.22 11.81
C ALA A 32 11.83 -2.52 13.28
N PRO A 33 11.43 -1.68 14.25
CA PRO A 33 11.72 -1.91 15.66
C PRO A 33 11.10 -3.24 16.13
N GLU A 34 11.84 -4.03 16.90
CA GLU A 34 11.37 -5.32 17.45
C GLU A 34 10.12 -5.16 18.32
N GLN A 35 10.00 -4.02 19.02
CA GLN A 35 8.84 -3.69 19.84
C GLN A 35 8.31 -2.30 19.49
N SER A 36 6.99 -2.18 19.32
CA SER A 36 6.31 -0.90 19.12
C SER A 36 6.14 -0.15 20.45
N LYS A 37 5.89 1.15 20.39
CA LYS A 37 5.60 1.99 21.57
C LYS A 37 4.36 1.50 22.36
N ASP A 38 3.44 0.81 21.68
CA ASP A 38 2.21 0.27 22.29
C ASP A 38 2.42 -1.13 22.88
N GLY A 39 3.67 -1.62 22.92
CA GLY A 39 4.01 -2.93 23.47
C GLY A 39 3.70 -4.12 22.55
N LEU A 40 3.45 -3.89 21.26
CA LEU A 40 3.35 -4.96 20.28
C LEU A 40 4.75 -5.43 19.88
N VAL A 41 4.92 -6.73 19.65
CA VAL A 41 6.19 -7.35 19.25
C VAL A 41 6.12 -7.74 17.78
N LEU A 42 7.19 -7.45 17.03
CA LEU A 42 7.32 -7.79 15.62
C LEU A 42 7.30 -9.31 15.43
N GLN A 43 6.41 -9.79 14.59
CA GLN A 43 6.27 -11.22 14.27
C GLN A 43 6.72 -11.52 12.84
N MET A 44 6.53 -10.56 11.93
CA MET A 44 6.88 -10.72 10.52
C MET A 44 7.36 -9.39 9.95
N GLN A 45 8.43 -9.46 9.17
CA GLN A 45 8.91 -8.35 8.36
C GLN A 45 9.32 -8.87 6.98
N THR A 46 8.67 -8.36 5.96
CA THR A 46 9.05 -8.49 4.55
C THR A 46 9.17 -7.10 3.92
N PRO A 47 9.65 -6.95 2.69
CA PRO A 47 9.65 -5.65 2.01
C PRO A 47 8.27 -5.02 1.87
N GLN A 48 7.21 -5.83 1.80
CA GLN A 48 5.84 -5.37 1.60
C GLN A 48 4.99 -5.40 2.88
N ARG A 49 5.37 -6.26 3.87
CA ARG A 49 4.50 -6.54 5.02
C ARG A 49 5.22 -6.47 6.35
N LEU A 50 4.58 -5.82 7.32
CA LEU A 50 4.97 -5.82 8.73
C LEU A 50 3.78 -6.29 9.57
N VAL A 51 4.03 -7.22 10.49
CA VAL A 51 3.00 -7.72 11.43
C VAL A 51 3.54 -7.63 12.85
N TYR A 52 2.79 -6.94 13.69
CA TYR A 52 3.04 -6.83 15.11
C TYR A 52 1.89 -7.44 15.89
N LEU A 53 2.18 -8.23 16.92
CA LEU A 53 1.19 -8.82 17.82
C LEU A 53 1.48 -8.45 19.28
N ARG A 54 0.43 -8.35 20.07
CA ARG A 54 0.55 -8.25 21.53
C ARG A 54 0.94 -9.62 22.09
N PRO A 55 1.98 -9.69 22.94
CA PRO A 55 2.33 -10.93 23.63
C PRO A 55 1.14 -11.50 24.40
N GLY A 56 0.85 -12.78 24.20
CA GLY A 56 -0.26 -13.47 24.85
C GLY A 56 -1.67 -13.15 24.33
N ALA A 57 -1.81 -12.34 23.28
CA ALA A 57 -3.12 -12.09 22.66
C ALA A 57 -3.75 -13.38 22.15
N LYS A 58 -5.04 -13.60 22.48
CA LYS A 58 -5.82 -14.75 22.03
C LYS A 58 -6.93 -14.25 21.13
N PHE A 59 -6.90 -14.65 19.86
CA PHE A 59 -7.91 -14.22 18.87
C PHE A 59 -9.10 -15.17 18.79
N SER A 60 -8.99 -16.39 19.30
CA SER A 60 -10.05 -17.40 19.26
C SER A 60 -11.32 -17.07 20.05
N GLN A 61 -11.27 -16.03 20.87
CA GLN A 61 -12.45 -15.54 21.59
C GLN A 61 -13.35 -14.63 20.75
N TYR A 62 -12.84 -14.06 19.64
CA TYR A 62 -13.56 -13.08 18.84
C TYR A 62 -14.30 -13.76 17.69
N ASN A 63 -15.61 -13.81 17.79
CA ASN A 63 -16.49 -14.44 16.79
C ASN A 63 -17.25 -13.40 15.95
N ARG A 64 -17.19 -12.13 16.34
CA ARG A 64 -17.85 -11.00 15.67
C ARG A 64 -16.84 -9.88 15.47
N MET A 65 -17.08 -9.06 14.46
CA MET A 65 -16.19 -7.96 14.08
C MET A 65 -16.93 -6.63 14.14
N ALA A 66 -16.25 -5.56 14.52
CA ALA A 66 -16.69 -4.19 14.30
C ALA A 66 -15.71 -3.51 13.36
N VAL A 67 -16.18 -3.05 12.21
CA VAL A 67 -15.34 -2.40 11.19
C VAL A 67 -15.58 -0.90 11.26
N LEU A 68 -14.58 -0.17 11.74
CA LEU A 68 -14.61 1.29 11.78
C LEU A 68 -14.47 1.90 10.38
N ASP A 69 -14.77 3.18 10.26
CA ASP A 69 -14.57 3.89 9.00
C ASP A 69 -13.10 3.95 8.64
N CYS A 70 -12.81 3.68 7.35
CA CYS A 70 -11.46 3.63 6.85
C CYS A 70 -10.93 5.04 6.62
N TYR A 71 -9.81 5.38 7.27
CA TYR A 71 -9.05 6.57 6.94
C TYR A 71 -8.30 6.38 5.61
N VAL A 72 -8.34 7.37 4.72
CA VAL A 72 -7.66 7.30 3.43
C VAL A 72 -6.73 8.51 3.26
N GLU A 73 -5.45 8.23 2.94
CA GLU A 73 -4.46 9.26 2.67
C GLU A 73 -3.67 8.97 1.39
N PHE A 74 -3.67 9.93 0.48
CA PHE A 74 -2.86 9.83 -0.72
C PHE A 74 -1.37 10.01 -0.41
N GLN A 75 -0.52 9.46 -1.26
CA GLN A 75 0.92 9.67 -1.20
C GLN A 75 1.22 11.17 -1.19
N LYS A 76 2.20 11.56 -0.37
CA LYS A 76 2.64 12.95 -0.28
C LYS A 76 3.00 13.49 -1.67
N ASN A 77 2.43 14.64 -2.01
CA ASN A 77 2.60 15.33 -3.30
C ASN A 77 2.01 14.60 -4.53
N TRP A 78 1.32 13.48 -4.40
CA TRP A 78 0.78 12.71 -5.52
C TRP A 78 0.00 13.59 -6.51
N ALA A 79 -0.94 14.41 -6.04
CA ALA A 79 -1.73 15.28 -6.90
C ALA A 79 -0.89 16.37 -7.59
N ARG A 80 0.10 16.93 -6.88
CA ARG A 80 1.02 17.89 -7.47
C ARG A 80 1.82 17.25 -8.61
N ASP A 81 2.37 16.08 -8.34
CA ASP A 81 3.23 15.37 -9.30
C ASP A 81 2.40 14.92 -10.52
N TYR A 82 1.19 14.40 -10.29
CA TYR A 82 0.24 14.09 -11.36
C TYR A 82 -0.09 15.33 -12.21
N ASN A 83 -0.37 16.48 -11.56
CA ASN A 83 -0.76 17.70 -12.24
C ASN A 83 0.38 18.38 -13.02
N GLN A 84 1.64 18.01 -12.79
CA GLN A 84 2.77 18.52 -13.58
C GLN A 84 2.72 18.05 -15.03
N ASP A 85 2.19 16.85 -15.27
CA ASP A 85 2.09 16.25 -16.61
C ASP A 85 0.77 16.59 -17.30
N ALA A 86 -0.16 17.29 -16.61
CA ALA A 86 -1.46 17.66 -17.17
C ALA A 86 -1.31 18.79 -18.21
N ILE A 87 -1.74 18.51 -19.46
CA ILE A 87 -1.64 19.43 -20.58
C ILE A 87 -2.72 20.51 -20.50
N SER A 88 -3.89 20.20 -19.92
CA SER A 88 -5.03 21.12 -19.83
C SER A 88 -5.61 21.15 -18.41
N PRO A 89 -6.30 22.24 -18.01
CA PRO A 89 -6.87 22.37 -16.67
C PRO A 89 -7.86 21.29 -16.28
N ASP A 90 -8.62 20.76 -17.23
CA ASP A 90 -9.62 19.70 -17.07
C ASP A 90 -8.98 18.32 -16.79
N GLN A 91 -7.69 18.15 -17.08
CA GLN A 91 -6.91 16.97 -16.76
C GLN A 91 -6.30 17.02 -15.34
N ARG A 92 -6.47 18.15 -14.64
CA ARG A 92 -5.87 18.32 -13.31
C ARG A 92 -6.77 17.77 -12.21
N VAL A 93 -6.14 17.06 -11.28
CA VAL A 93 -6.77 16.63 -10.03
C VAL A 93 -6.94 17.83 -9.12
N THR A 94 -8.16 18.06 -8.65
CA THR A 94 -8.50 19.09 -7.68
C THR A 94 -8.63 18.54 -6.26
N ASP A 95 -8.68 19.40 -5.25
CA ASP A 95 -8.94 18.96 -3.86
C ASP A 95 -10.33 18.30 -3.73
N ALA A 96 -11.31 18.76 -4.50
CA ALA A 96 -12.64 18.13 -4.53
C ALA A 96 -12.57 16.70 -5.10
N ASP A 97 -11.76 16.46 -6.13
CA ASP A 97 -11.52 15.12 -6.67
C ASP A 97 -10.85 14.22 -5.64
N ILE A 98 -9.85 14.73 -4.92
CA ILE A 98 -9.17 13.99 -3.85
C ILE A 98 -10.18 13.57 -2.77
N GLN A 99 -11.02 14.49 -2.29
CA GLN A 99 -12.01 14.17 -1.26
C GLN A 99 -13.03 13.15 -1.76
N ARG A 100 -13.48 13.27 -3.01
CA ARG A 100 -14.39 12.30 -3.62
C ARG A 100 -13.74 10.91 -3.71
N MET A 101 -12.48 10.82 -4.17
CA MET A 101 -11.74 9.55 -4.25
C MET A 101 -11.49 8.94 -2.87
N LYS A 102 -11.15 9.74 -1.86
CA LYS A 102 -11.01 9.28 -0.46
C LYS A 102 -12.31 8.66 0.03
N GLY A 103 -13.43 9.33 -0.14
CA GLY A 103 -14.74 8.85 0.28
C GLY A 103 -15.16 7.57 -0.46
N ALA A 104 -14.94 7.51 -1.76
CA ALA A 104 -15.24 6.32 -2.57
C ALA A 104 -14.42 5.11 -2.12
N LEU A 105 -13.12 5.28 -1.90
CA LEU A 105 -12.23 4.21 -1.47
C LEU A 105 -12.52 3.74 -0.04
N ALA A 106 -12.85 4.66 0.88
CA ALA A 106 -13.29 4.31 2.23
C ALA A 106 -14.58 3.50 2.24
N SER A 107 -15.55 3.90 1.41
CA SER A 107 -16.83 3.19 1.27
C SER A 107 -16.63 1.80 0.65
N GLU A 108 -15.77 1.68 -0.35
CA GLU A 108 -15.43 0.41 -0.99
C GLU A 108 -14.72 -0.54 -0.03
N PHE A 109 -13.77 -0.03 0.77
CA PHE A 109 -13.14 -0.79 1.85
C PHE A 109 -14.19 -1.40 2.78
N LYS A 110 -15.08 -0.57 3.31
CA LYS A 110 -16.12 -1.03 4.25
C LYS A 110 -17.02 -2.09 3.61
N ARG A 111 -17.47 -1.84 2.37
CA ARG A 111 -18.31 -2.79 1.61
C ARG A 111 -17.63 -4.16 1.46
N VAL A 112 -16.37 -4.17 1.02
CA VAL A 112 -15.62 -5.41 0.76
C VAL A 112 -15.35 -6.16 2.06
N PHE A 113 -14.81 -5.49 3.08
CA PHE A 113 -14.48 -6.14 4.35
C PHE A 113 -15.72 -6.69 5.06
N VAL A 114 -16.82 -5.94 5.08
CA VAL A 114 -18.09 -6.44 5.66
C VAL A 114 -18.59 -7.68 4.91
N ALA A 115 -18.53 -7.67 3.57
CA ALA A 115 -18.97 -8.79 2.77
C ALA A 115 -18.12 -10.04 2.99
N GLU A 116 -16.79 -9.93 2.93
CA GLU A 116 -15.90 -11.09 3.05
C GLU A 116 -15.84 -11.62 4.49
N LEU A 117 -15.86 -10.76 5.52
CA LEU A 117 -15.95 -11.20 6.91
C LEU A 117 -17.25 -11.94 7.18
N THR A 118 -18.40 -11.42 6.72
CA THR A 118 -19.70 -12.07 6.88
C THR A 118 -19.75 -13.41 6.16
N LYS A 119 -19.25 -13.47 4.94
CA LYS A 119 -19.13 -14.72 4.15
C LYS A 119 -18.23 -15.76 4.85
N GLY A 120 -17.14 -15.32 5.50
CA GLY A 120 -16.24 -16.15 6.31
C GLY A 120 -16.85 -16.62 7.63
N GLY A 121 -18.09 -16.20 7.96
CA GLY A 121 -18.76 -16.57 9.20
C GLY A 121 -18.38 -15.71 10.40
N TYR A 122 -17.93 -14.50 10.15
CA TYR A 122 -17.63 -13.47 11.16
C TYR A 122 -18.62 -12.29 11.00
N PRO A 123 -19.79 -12.33 11.65
CA PRO A 123 -20.80 -11.26 11.54
C PRO A 123 -20.22 -9.91 11.93
N VAL A 124 -20.55 -8.87 11.14
CA VAL A 124 -20.16 -7.50 11.45
C VAL A 124 -21.25 -6.81 12.25
N VAL A 125 -20.87 -6.20 13.36
CA VAL A 125 -21.75 -5.49 14.31
C VAL A 125 -21.26 -4.06 14.53
N ASP A 126 -22.11 -3.23 15.09
CA ASP A 126 -21.85 -1.81 15.38
C ASP A 126 -21.74 -1.51 16.89
N TYR A 127 -21.60 -2.54 17.70
CA TYR A 127 -21.47 -2.44 19.15
C TYR A 127 -20.27 -3.25 19.67
N GLY A 128 -19.82 -2.90 20.90
CA GLY A 128 -18.75 -3.63 21.60
C GLY A 128 -19.32 -4.76 22.47
N ALA A 129 -18.61 -5.89 22.52
CA ALA A 129 -18.85 -7.00 23.43
C ALA A 129 -17.55 -7.83 23.59
N ALA A 130 -17.50 -8.73 24.58
CA ALA A 130 -16.31 -9.51 24.90
C ALA A 130 -15.79 -10.38 23.73
N ASP A 131 -16.65 -10.75 22.80
CA ASP A 131 -16.34 -11.53 21.60
C ASP A 131 -16.25 -10.69 20.31
N VAL A 132 -16.22 -9.35 20.42
CA VAL A 132 -16.09 -8.44 19.28
C VAL A 132 -14.67 -7.93 19.13
N LEU A 133 -14.08 -8.17 17.97
CA LEU A 133 -12.81 -7.60 17.55
C LEU A 133 -13.05 -6.34 16.72
N VAL A 134 -12.48 -5.23 17.13
CA VAL A 134 -12.59 -3.96 16.40
C VAL A 134 -11.47 -3.85 15.38
N LEU A 135 -11.84 -3.65 14.12
CA LEU A 135 -10.96 -3.34 13.02
C LEU A 135 -10.89 -1.82 12.84
N ARG A 136 -9.70 -1.25 12.96
CA ARG A 136 -9.41 0.17 12.71
C ARG A 136 -8.51 0.30 11.50
N PRO A 137 -9.10 0.46 10.30
CA PRO A 137 -8.36 0.49 9.05
C PRO A 137 -7.91 1.90 8.66
N ALA A 138 -6.77 1.95 7.95
CA ALA A 138 -6.38 3.09 7.15
C ALA A 138 -5.74 2.60 5.84
N LEU A 139 -6.01 3.31 4.75
CA LEU A 139 -5.31 3.16 3.48
C LEU A 139 -4.41 4.37 3.31
N VAL A 140 -3.11 4.16 3.37
CA VAL A 140 -2.10 5.23 3.28
C VAL A 140 -1.21 5.04 2.06
N ASN A 141 -0.47 6.09 1.70
CA ASN A 141 0.37 6.10 0.50
C ASN A 141 -0.40 5.71 -0.78
N VAL A 142 -1.68 6.06 -0.84
CA VAL A 142 -2.51 5.79 -2.01
C VAL A 142 -1.98 6.59 -3.20
N ALA A 143 -1.75 5.92 -4.31
CA ALA A 143 -1.42 6.54 -5.59
C ALA A 143 -2.27 5.88 -6.68
N VAL A 144 -2.95 6.68 -7.49
CA VAL A 144 -3.76 6.23 -8.62
C VAL A 144 -3.05 6.66 -9.90
N THR A 145 -2.83 5.71 -10.80
CA THR A 145 -2.06 5.98 -12.04
C THR A 145 -2.86 6.82 -13.03
N ALA A 146 -4.17 6.58 -13.14
CA ALA A 146 -5.06 7.37 -13.99
C ALA A 146 -6.37 7.62 -13.23
N PRO A 147 -6.46 8.74 -12.48
CA PRO A 147 -7.66 9.07 -11.72
C PRO A 147 -8.83 9.35 -12.66
N ASP A 148 -10.03 8.94 -12.23
CA ASP A 148 -11.27 9.27 -12.92
C ASP A 148 -11.63 10.73 -12.64
N LEU A 149 -11.24 11.60 -13.54
CA LEU A 149 -11.61 13.01 -13.51
C LEU A 149 -12.97 13.13 -14.23
N MET A 150 -13.96 13.71 -13.56
CA MET A 150 -15.32 13.87 -14.10
C MET A 150 -15.38 14.95 -15.22
N ALA A 151 -14.43 14.95 -16.13
CA ALA A 151 -14.40 15.85 -17.27
C ALA A 151 -14.87 15.12 -18.55
N PRO A 152 -15.83 15.67 -19.31
CA PRO A 152 -16.24 15.10 -20.60
C PRO A 152 -15.08 15.17 -21.60
N GLY A 153 -14.84 14.08 -22.34
CA GLY A 153 -13.91 14.07 -23.47
C GLY A 153 -12.46 13.70 -23.15
N ILE A 154 -12.17 13.17 -21.95
CA ILE A 154 -10.85 12.60 -21.66
C ILE A 154 -10.79 11.18 -22.26
N ASP A 155 -9.82 10.94 -23.14
CA ASP A 155 -9.56 9.61 -23.67
C ASP A 155 -9.06 8.66 -22.57
N PRO A 156 -9.49 7.39 -22.57
CA PRO A 156 -9.04 6.42 -21.57
C PRO A 156 -7.54 6.17 -21.71
N VAL A 157 -6.81 6.29 -20.60
CA VAL A 157 -5.36 5.99 -20.54
C VAL A 157 -5.19 4.48 -20.35
N ILE A 158 -4.35 3.87 -21.19
CA ILE A 158 -4.02 2.45 -21.06
C ILE A 158 -2.89 2.29 -20.03
N VAL A 159 -3.17 1.58 -18.94
CA VAL A 159 -2.22 1.37 -17.85
C VAL A 159 -2.09 -0.11 -17.49
N ARG A 160 -0.91 -0.50 -16.99
CA ARG A 160 -0.64 -1.86 -16.45
C ARG A 160 -0.92 -1.95 -14.95
N THR A 161 -0.85 -0.83 -14.26
CA THR A 161 -1.08 -0.74 -12.81
C THR A 161 -2.10 0.36 -12.56
N ALA A 162 -3.23 0.01 -11.94
CA ALA A 162 -4.27 0.99 -11.62
C ALA A 162 -3.84 1.92 -10.48
N GLY A 163 -2.95 1.45 -9.59
CA GLY A 163 -2.44 2.21 -8.47
C GLY A 163 -1.77 1.35 -7.43
N GLN A 164 -1.42 1.95 -6.30
CA GLN A 164 -0.88 1.25 -5.13
C GLN A 164 -1.47 1.84 -3.86
N ALA A 165 -1.51 1.04 -2.80
CA ALA A 165 -1.90 1.47 -1.48
C ALA A 165 -1.19 0.61 -0.41
N THR A 166 -1.03 1.18 0.78
CA THR A 166 -0.60 0.45 1.98
C THR A 166 -1.78 0.35 2.91
N LEU A 167 -2.20 -0.87 3.21
CA LEU A 167 -3.12 -1.14 4.31
C LEU A 167 -2.38 -0.94 5.62
N TYR A 168 -2.95 -0.14 6.52
CA TYR A 168 -2.59 -0.06 7.92
C TYR A 168 -3.82 -0.50 8.71
N LEU A 169 -3.76 -1.69 9.32
CA LEU A 169 -4.89 -2.27 10.04
C LEU A 169 -4.50 -2.53 11.48
N GLU A 170 -5.24 -1.96 12.41
CA GLU A 170 -5.15 -2.28 13.82
C GLU A 170 -6.34 -3.14 14.26
N LEU A 171 -6.06 -4.15 15.08
CA LEU A 171 -7.06 -5.00 15.70
C LEU A 171 -7.09 -4.72 17.21
N TRP A 172 -8.29 -4.41 17.72
CA TRP A 172 -8.48 -3.98 19.10
C TRP A 172 -9.52 -4.84 19.80
N ASP A 173 -9.31 -5.10 21.09
CA ASP A 173 -10.37 -5.63 21.95
C ASP A 173 -11.41 -4.54 22.22
N SER A 174 -12.69 -4.84 21.95
CA SER A 174 -13.75 -3.85 22.03
C SER A 174 -14.13 -3.42 23.46
N THR A 175 -13.78 -4.23 24.45
CA THR A 175 -14.14 -3.98 25.85
C THR A 175 -13.03 -3.29 26.62
N SER A 176 -11.79 -3.73 26.45
CA SER A 176 -10.64 -3.15 27.13
C SER A 176 -9.99 -2.01 26.37
N ASN A 177 -10.39 -1.79 25.11
CA ASN A 177 -9.74 -0.85 24.20
C ASN A 177 -8.22 -1.07 24.10
N THR A 178 -7.80 -2.32 24.11
CA THR A 178 -6.40 -2.73 24.01
C THR A 178 -6.10 -3.13 22.59
N ILE A 179 -5.02 -2.58 22.02
CA ILE A 179 -4.52 -3.02 20.71
C ILE A 179 -3.91 -4.42 20.81
N LEU A 180 -4.32 -5.33 19.93
CA LEU A 180 -3.89 -6.73 19.91
C LEU A 180 -2.95 -7.03 18.74
N ALA A 181 -3.16 -6.37 17.61
CA ALA A 181 -2.32 -6.53 16.43
C ALA A 181 -2.26 -5.24 15.62
N ARG A 182 -1.19 -5.12 14.84
CA ARG A 182 -1.02 -4.11 13.80
C ARG A 182 -0.40 -4.75 12.58
N VAL A 183 -1.05 -4.56 11.44
CA VAL A 183 -0.58 -5.04 10.14
C VAL A 183 -0.36 -3.84 9.24
N MET A 184 0.78 -3.80 8.58
CA MET A 184 1.05 -2.90 7.45
C MET A 184 1.36 -3.77 6.24
N ASP A 185 0.65 -3.59 5.16
CA ASP A 185 0.80 -4.38 3.94
C ASP A 185 0.64 -3.50 2.71
N THR A 186 1.62 -3.53 1.83
CA THR A 186 1.64 -2.71 0.62
C THR A 186 1.39 -3.58 -0.59
N GLU A 187 0.31 -3.29 -1.31
CA GLU A 187 -0.02 -3.94 -2.57
C GLU A 187 -0.17 -2.92 -3.70
N ALA A 188 0.17 -3.37 -4.90
CA ALA A 188 -0.10 -2.66 -6.15
C ALA A 188 -1.22 -3.37 -6.89
N ALA A 189 -2.25 -2.63 -7.24
CA ALA A 189 -3.35 -3.13 -8.07
C ALA A 189 -2.86 -3.32 -9.51
N GLN A 190 -2.42 -4.54 -9.82
CA GLN A 190 -1.92 -4.91 -11.15
C GLN A 190 -3.06 -5.40 -12.03
N ASN A 191 -3.10 -4.88 -13.25
CA ASN A 191 -3.97 -5.42 -14.28
C ASN A 191 -3.26 -6.60 -14.97
N ALA A 192 -3.92 -7.74 -15.08
CA ALA A 192 -3.37 -8.94 -15.75
C ALA A 192 -3.00 -8.64 -17.22
N VAL A 193 -3.69 -7.69 -17.84
CA VAL A 193 -3.42 -7.16 -19.17
C VAL A 193 -3.51 -5.64 -19.11
N ALA A 194 -2.67 -4.93 -19.87
CA ALA A 194 -2.79 -3.48 -20.02
C ALA A 194 -4.20 -3.13 -20.53
N GLN A 195 -4.92 -2.32 -19.78
CA GLN A 195 -6.32 -1.95 -20.10
C GLN A 195 -6.57 -0.47 -19.88
N ALA A 196 -7.65 0.02 -20.48
CA ALA A 196 -8.07 1.40 -20.31
C ALA A 196 -8.45 1.66 -18.85
N ALA A 197 -7.82 2.64 -18.25
CA ALA A 197 -8.14 3.08 -16.89
C ALA A 197 -9.36 4.00 -16.93
N ASN A 198 -10.40 3.63 -16.20
CA ASN A 198 -11.60 4.42 -15.99
C ASN A 198 -12.16 4.08 -14.60
N ARG A 199 -13.26 4.73 -14.20
CA ARG A 199 -13.87 4.49 -12.89
C ARG A 199 -14.17 3.01 -12.62
N VAL A 200 -14.69 2.29 -13.62
CA VAL A 200 -15.06 0.86 -13.46
C VAL A 200 -13.83 0.00 -13.26
N THR A 201 -12.79 0.18 -14.06
CA THR A 201 -11.54 -0.59 -13.95
C THR A 201 -10.75 -0.25 -12.70
N ASN A 202 -10.74 1.01 -12.27
CA ASN A 202 -10.10 1.45 -11.03
C ASN A 202 -10.83 0.87 -9.81
N THR A 203 -12.17 0.86 -9.82
CA THR A 203 -12.96 0.24 -8.74
C THR A 203 -12.73 -1.27 -8.70
N ALA A 204 -12.72 -1.96 -9.85
CA ALA A 204 -12.46 -3.39 -9.91
C ALA A 204 -11.04 -3.75 -9.41
N ALA A 205 -10.05 -2.93 -9.74
CA ALA A 205 -8.68 -3.11 -9.28
C ALA A 205 -8.55 -2.90 -7.76
N ALA A 206 -9.22 -1.88 -7.21
CA ALA A 206 -9.29 -1.64 -5.77
C ALA A 206 -10.03 -2.79 -5.06
N ASP A 207 -11.18 -3.23 -5.58
CA ASP A 207 -11.97 -4.34 -5.05
C ASP A 207 -11.13 -5.63 -4.98
N PHE A 208 -10.32 -5.92 -6.00
CA PHE A 208 -9.42 -7.07 -6.00
C PHE A 208 -8.40 -7.04 -4.84
N VAL A 209 -7.72 -5.91 -4.66
CA VAL A 209 -6.73 -5.75 -3.57
C VAL A 209 -7.40 -5.80 -2.20
N LEU A 210 -8.55 -5.12 -2.04
CA LEU A 210 -9.28 -5.11 -0.78
C LEU A 210 -9.81 -6.50 -0.40
N ARG A 211 -10.25 -7.30 -1.39
CA ARG A 211 -10.63 -8.72 -1.18
C ARG A 211 -9.45 -9.57 -0.75
N SER A 212 -8.28 -9.40 -1.39
CA SER A 212 -7.06 -10.12 -1.02
C SER A 212 -6.74 -9.94 0.48
N TRP A 213 -6.78 -8.69 0.95
CA TRP A 213 -6.55 -8.39 2.37
C TRP A 213 -7.64 -8.91 3.30
N ALA A 214 -8.92 -8.82 2.89
CA ALA A 214 -10.03 -9.32 3.69
C ALA A 214 -10.02 -10.85 3.78
N ASP A 215 -9.77 -11.55 2.68
CA ASP A 215 -9.64 -13.00 2.63
C ASP A 215 -8.46 -13.50 3.47
N GLU A 216 -7.35 -12.75 3.50
CA GLU A 216 -6.21 -13.08 4.34
C GLU A 216 -6.55 -12.95 5.83
N LEU A 217 -7.25 -11.88 6.22
CA LEU A 217 -7.73 -11.72 7.60
C LEU A 217 -8.66 -12.88 7.99
N VAL A 218 -9.61 -13.25 7.11
CA VAL A 218 -10.52 -14.39 7.34
C VAL A 218 -9.73 -15.68 7.52
N ARG A 219 -8.73 -15.96 6.67
CA ARG A 219 -7.88 -17.15 6.81
C ARG A 219 -7.15 -17.21 8.14
N HIS A 220 -6.63 -16.08 8.63
CA HIS A 220 -5.98 -16.03 9.95
C HIS A 220 -6.97 -16.24 11.09
N LEU A 221 -8.17 -15.68 11.00
CA LEU A 221 -9.24 -15.92 11.97
C LEU A 221 -9.68 -17.40 11.97
N ASP A 222 -9.85 -18.00 10.79
CA ASP A 222 -10.18 -19.41 10.66
C ASP A 222 -9.11 -20.31 11.28
N ALA A 223 -7.84 -20.01 11.05
CA ALA A 223 -6.72 -20.76 11.62
C ALA A 223 -6.74 -20.73 13.15
N VAL A 224 -6.99 -19.60 13.78
CA VAL A 224 -7.05 -19.49 15.26
C VAL A 224 -8.30 -20.12 15.85
N HIS A 225 -9.38 -20.30 15.05
CA HIS A 225 -10.59 -21.01 15.44
C HIS A 225 -10.56 -22.51 15.10
N GLY A 226 -9.45 -22.99 14.52
CA GLY A 226 -9.32 -24.39 14.10
C GLY A 226 -10.25 -24.78 12.94
N LYS A 227 -10.75 -23.81 12.17
CA LYS A 227 -11.52 -24.08 10.97
C LYS A 227 -10.58 -24.56 9.85
N PRO A 228 -11.01 -25.51 8.99
CA PRO A 228 -10.20 -25.92 7.83
C PRO A 228 -10.03 -24.71 6.90
N ALA A 229 -8.81 -24.56 6.34
CA ALA A 229 -8.59 -23.57 5.31
C ALA A 229 -9.61 -23.77 4.19
N GLY A 230 -10.43 -22.76 3.92
CA GLY A 230 -11.42 -22.82 2.85
C GLY A 230 -10.75 -23.13 1.51
N LYS A 231 -11.41 -24.02 0.74
CA LYS A 231 -10.99 -24.37 -0.62
C LYS A 231 -11.28 -23.25 -1.60
#